data_f86907336058ea9148dbbfbb7a47f14a
#
_entry.id   f86907336058ea9148dbbfbb7a47f14a
#
_cell.length_a   1.000
_cell.length_b   1.000
_cell.length_c   1.000
_cell.angle_alpha   90.00
_cell.angle_beta   90.00
_cell.angle_gamma   90.00
#
_symmetry.space_group_name_H-M   'P 1'
#
loop_
_entity.id
_entity.type
_entity.pdbx_description
1 polymer ?
#
loop_
_entity_poly.entity_id
_entity_poly.type
_entity_poly.pdbx_seq_one_letter_code
_entity_poly.pdbx_strand_id
1 'polypeptide(L)'
;MESNEQMASDRPDGLRERKKRATYRALQSAAVALFRRHGPEAVTVESICAEAGVSPRTFFNYFATKDEAAFMLEEGAPALIEQRITARPPEETPPEAIRAVFVERLGELATGRIWLERVLLLRERPELLPRIMLTNRTVEDAVTRAVSARTGLPECHLHVRTTAAAVFAALQAAISCWQPDSGPEVVTLVSEAVDLVSRGLPAPSRPAEPTM
;
A
#
# COMPACT_ATOMS: atom_id res chain seq x y z
N MET A 1 32.89 -10.43 -25.73
CA MET A 1 31.48 -10.22 -26.15
C MET A 1 30.64 -9.64 -25.00
N GLU A 2 31.26 -8.81 -24.13
CA GLU A 2 30.62 -8.29 -22.90
C GLU A 2 30.39 -6.77 -22.89
N SER A 3 30.56 -6.08 -24.03
CA SER A 3 30.47 -4.60 -24.06
C SER A 3 29.12 -4.05 -24.55
N ASN A 4 28.11 -4.91 -24.83
CA ASN A 4 26.86 -4.47 -25.47
C ASN A 4 25.65 -4.38 -24.52
N GLU A 5 25.74 -4.86 -23.29
CA GLU A 5 24.62 -4.80 -22.32
C GLU A 5 24.61 -3.52 -21.48
N GLN A 6 25.74 -2.85 -21.33
CA GLN A 6 25.85 -1.61 -20.54
C GLN A 6 25.32 -0.36 -21.26
N MET A 7 25.16 -0.39 -22.59
CA MET A 7 24.65 0.74 -23.37
C MET A 7 23.10 0.79 -23.49
N ALA A 8 22.37 -0.19 -22.95
CA ALA A 8 20.90 -0.24 -23.04
C ALA A 8 20.17 0.61 -21.99
N SER A 9 20.89 1.13 -20.96
CA SER A 9 20.26 1.88 -19.84
C SER A 9 20.16 3.40 -20.07
N ASP A 10 20.72 3.91 -21.17
CA ASP A 10 20.77 5.36 -21.43
C ASP A 10 19.84 5.83 -22.56
N ARG A 11 18.74 5.10 -22.79
CA ARG A 11 17.68 5.55 -23.71
C ARG A 11 16.93 6.75 -23.10
N PRO A 12 16.57 7.76 -23.94
CA PRO A 12 15.81 8.96 -23.49
C PRO A 12 14.55 8.62 -22.69
N ASP A 13 13.90 7.51 -23.00
CA ASP A 13 12.73 7.00 -22.28
C ASP A 13 13.05 6.58 -20.83
N GLY A 14 14.22 5.98 -20.58
CA GLY A 14 14.66 5.62 -19.22
C GLY A 14 14.95 6.83 -18.34
N LEU A 15 15.51 7.91 -18.91
CA LEU A 15 15.78 9.15 -18.16
C LEU A 15 14.49 9.92 -17.85
N ARG A 16 13.56 9.99 -18.80
CA ARG A 16 12.25 10.62 -18.62
C ARG A 16 11.45 9.90 -17.54
N GLU A 17 11.42 8.57 -17.59
CA GLU A 17 10.72 7.75 -16.60
C GLU A 17 11.35 7.87 -15.20
N ARG A 18 12.68 7.89 -15.10
CA ARG A 18 13.38 8.14 -13.82
C ARG A 18 13.04 9.52 -13.25
N LYS A 19 13.02 10.58 -14.08
CA LYS A 19 12.60 11.92 -13.66
C LYS A 19 11.14 11.96 -13.22
N LYS A 20 10.24 11.28 -13.95
CA LYS A 20 8.82 11.15 -13.60
C LYS A 20 8.68 10.54 -12.20
N ARG A 21 9.33 9.40 -11.93
CA ARG A 21 9.33 8.73 -10.63
C ARG A 21 9.95 9.58 -9.52
N ALA A 22 11.05 10.28 -9.81
CA ALA A 22 11.68 11.17 -8.82
C ALA A 22 10.75 12.31 -8.41
N THR A 23 10.08 12.96 -9.37
CA THR A 23 9.09 14.02 -9.10
C THR A 23 7.89 13.47 -8.33
N TYR A 24 7.36 12.31 -8.72
CA TYR A 24 6.27 11.64 -8.01
C TYR A 24 6.61 11.43 -6.54
N ARG A 25 7.80 10.84 -6.25
CA ARG A 25 8.27 10.59 -4.88
C ARG A 25 8.53 11.87 -4.09
N ALA A 26 9.06 12.91 -4.73
CA ALA A 26 9.27 14.20 -4.08
C ALA A 26 7.95 14.83 -3.62
N LEU A 27 6.93 14.82 -4.48
CA LEU A 27 5.59 15.29 -4.14
C LEU A 27 4.94 14.47 -3.02
N GLN A 28 5.06 13.15 -3.05
CA GLN A 28 4.56 12.28 -1.97
C GLN A 28 5.26 12.56 -0.64
N SER A 29 6.60 12.65 -0.65
CA SER A 29 7.38 12.94 0.55
C SER A 29 7.00 14.29 1.16
N ALA A 30 6.86 15.33 0.32
CA ALA A 30 6.42 16.65 0.74
C ALA A 30 5.01 16.63 1.35
N ALA A 31 4.06 15.96 0.70
CA ALA A 31 2.67 15.88 1.18
C ALA A 31 2.59 15.18 2.55
N VAL A 32 3.23 14.02 2.70
CA VAL A 32 3.24 13.26 3.97
C VAL A 32 3.91 14.05 5.10
N ALA A 33 5.07 14.65 4.82
CA ALA A 33 5.80 15.45 5.80
C ALA A 33 5.01 16.68 6.27
N LEU A 34 4.34 17.37 5.34
CA LEU A 34 3.48 18.52 5.67
C LEU A 34 2.24 18.10 6.45
N PHE A 35 1.59 16.99 6.07
CA PHE A 35 0.43 16.45 6.78
C PHE A 35 0.78 16.10 8.23
N ARG A 36 1.94 15.50 8.48
CA ARG A 36 2.41 15.22 9.85
C ARG A 36 2.67 16.49 10.65
N ARG A 37 3.36 17.47 10.06
CA ARG A 37 3.72 18.73 10.75
C ARG A 37 2.53 19.63 11.05
N HIS A 38 1.60 19.77 10.11
CA HIS A 38 0.57 20.81 10.16
C HIS A 38 -0.86 20.29 10.17
N GLY A 39 -1.04 18.99 9.93
CA GLY A 39 -2.34 18.38 9.69
C GLY A 39 -2.83 18.59 8.25
N PRO A 40 -3.65 17.66 7.73
CA PRO A 40 -4.08 17.68 6.34
C PRO A 40 -4.92 18.92 6.00
N GLU A 41 -5.69 19.45 6.95
CA GLU A 41 -6.58 20.59 6.70
C GLU A 41 -5.81 21.91 6.47
N ALA A 42 -4.65 22.07 7.13
CA ALA A 42 -3.82 23.28 6.98
C ALA A 42 -2.89 23.24 5.75
N VAL A 43 -2.76 22.08 5.09
CA VAL A 43 -1.84 21.90 3.95
C VAL A 43 -2.56 22.17 2.65
N THR A 44 -1.92 22.96 1.79
CA THR A 44 -2.40 23.29 0.43
C THR A 44 -1.54 22.62 -0.65
N VAL A 45 -2.05 22.55 -1.87
CA VAL A 45 -1.27 22.08 -3.02
C VAL A 45 -0.04 22.96 -3.25
N GLU A 46 -0.19 24.27 -3.07
CA GLU A 46 0.89 25.24 -3.22
C GLU A 46 2.02 24.99 -2.21
N SER A 47 1.68 24.69 -0.96
CA SER A 47 2.69 24.37 0.07
C SER A 47 3.42 23.07 -0.25
N ILE A 48 2.74 22.04 -0.78
CA ILE A 48 3.35 20.79 -1.23
C ILE A 48 4.30 21.05 -2.41
N CYS A 49 3.86 21.88 -3.37
CA CYS A 49 4.66 22.26 -4.53
C CYS A 49 5.93 23.01 -4.13
N ALA A 50 5.82 23.95 -3.19
CA ALA A 50 6.96 24.72 -2.68
C ALA A 50 7.98 23.79 -2.00
N GLU A 51 7.52 22.86 -1.15
CA GLU A 51 8.38 21.88 -0.45
C GLU A 51 9.06 20.92 -1.44
N ALA A 52 8.33 20.50 -2.51
CA ALA A 52 8.86 19.59 -3.54
C ALA A 52 9.69 20.29 -4.64
N GLY A 53 9.72 21.62 -4.67
CA GLY A 53 10.43 22.40 -5.69
C GLY A 53 9.81 22.30 -7.10
N VAL A 54 8.49 22.18 -7.20
CA VAL A 54 7.79 22.04 -8.48
C VAL A 54 6.65 23.05 -8.61
N SER A 55 6.13 23.25 -9.84
CA SER A 55 4.96 24.11 -10.05
C SER A 55 3.64 23.37 -9.73
N PRO A 56 2.54 24.11 -9.40
CA PRO A 56 1.21 23.51 -9.27
C PRO A 56 0.76 22.79 -10.55
N ARG A 57 1.12 23.29 -11.74
CA ARG A 57 0.87 22.58 -13.00
C ARG A 57 1.54 21.21 -13.04
N THR A 58 2.75 21.12 -12.50
CA THR A 58 3.47 19.85 -12.41
C THR A 58 2.77 18.90 -11.43
N PHE A 59 2.30 19.41 -10.28
CA PHE A 59 1.53 18.63 -9.31
C PHE A 59 0.31 17.97 -9.97
N PHE A 60 -0.52 18.75 -10.65
CA PHE A 60 -1.74 18.27 -11.30
C PHE A 60 -1.52 17.30 -12.48
N ASN A 61 -0.28 17.17 -12.97
CA ASN A 61 0.07 16.10 -13.91
C ASN A 61 0.22 14.72 -13.22
N TYR A 62 0.33 14.68 -11.88
CA TYR A 62 0.55 13.46 -11.10
C TYR A 62 -0.63 13.13 -10.18
N PHE A 63 -1.26 14.13 -9.57
CA PHE A 63 -2.27 13.96 -8.54
C PHE A 63 -3.41 14.95 -8.74
N ALA A 64 -4.65 14.49 -8.59
CA ALA A 64 -5.82 15.37 -8.62
C ALA A 64 -6.02 16.10 -7.28
N THR A 65 -5.59 15.51 -6.19
CA THR A 65 -5.78 16.04 -4.83
C THR A 65 -4.53 15.90 -3.96
N LYS A 66 -4.47 16.67 -2.88
CA LYS A 66 -3.40 16.55 -1.86
C LYS A 66 -3.43 15.19 -1.14
N ASP A 67 -4.63 14.61 -0.96
CA ASP A 67 -4.79 13.29 -0.35
C ASP A 67 -4.23 12.19 -1.27
N GLU A 68 -4.42 12.30 -2.59
CA GLU A 68 -3.77 11.40 -3.55
C GLU A 68 -2.24 11.52 -3.45
N ALA A 69 -1.70 12.72 -3.39
CA ALA A 69 -0.26 12.89 -3.23
C ALA A 69 0.25 12.24 -1.94
N ALA A 70 -0.49 12.31 -0.84
CA ALA A 70 -0.07 11.69 0.42
C ALA A 70 -0.23 10.16 0.43
N PHE A 71 -1.28 9.59 -0.18
CA PHE A 71 -1.71 8.22 0.09
C PHE A 71 -1.80 7.31 -1.12
N MET A 72 -1.82 7.84 -2.35
CA MET A 72 -1.90 7.01 -3.56
C MET A 72 -0.65 6.15 -3.75
N LEU A 73 -0.84 4.93 -4.20
CA LEU A 73 0.27 4.08 -4.64
C LEU A 73 0.81 4.54 -5.99
N GLU A 74 2.05 4.13 -6.30
CA GLU A 74 2.68 4.46 -7.60
C GLU A 74 1.81 3.98 -8.77
N GLU A 75 1.84 4.74 -9.87
CA GLU A 75 1.17 4.38 -11.13
C GLU A 75 1.57 2.95 -11.54
N GLY A 76 0.58 2.14 -11.90
CA GLY A 76 0.79 0.72 -12.24
C GLY A 76 0.85 -0.24 -11.04
N ALA A 77 0.92 0.25 -9.80
CA ALA A 77 0.93 -0.63 -8.63
C ALA A 77 -0.31 -1.53 -8.52
N PRO A 78 -1.55 -1.06 -8.81
CA PRO A 78 -2.72 -1.94 -8.80
C PRO A 78 -2.62 -3.07 -9.80
N ALA A 79 -2.20 -2.79 -11.04
CA ALA A 79 -2.05 -3.80 -12.09
C ALA A 79 -0.96 -4.83 -11.74
N LEU A 80 0.15 -4.37 -11.15
CA LEU A 80 1.22 -5.26 -10.68
C LEU A 80 0.74 -6.16 -9.53
N ILE A 81 -0.04 -5.63 -8.59
CA ILE A 81 -0.64 -6.40 -7.50
C ILE A 81 -1.56 -7.49 -8.06
N GLU A 82 -2.46 -7.13 -8.97
CA GLU A 82 -3.35 -8.06 -9.65
C GLU A 82 -2.57 -9.18 -10.34
N GLN A 83 -1.57 -8.82 -11.16
CA GLN A 83 -0.71 -9.75 -11.86
C GLN A 83 0.00 -10.71 -10.91
N ARG A 84 0.64 -10.18 -9.85
CA ARG A 84 1.37 -11.00 -8.87
C ARG A 84 0.45 -11.96 -8.13
N ILE A 85 -0.75 -11.53 -7.70
CA ILE A 85 -1.73 -12.40 -7.04
C ILE A 85 -2.21 -13.50 -7.99
N THR A 86 -2.52 -13.15 -9.24
CA THR A 86 -3.01 -14.11 -10.24
C THR A 86 -1.93 -15.14 -10.61
N ALA A 87 -0.66 -14.74 -10.62
CA ALA A 87 0.48 -15.60 -10.94
C ALA A 87 0.93 -16.52 -9.80
N ARG A 88 0.36 -16.40 -8.59
CA ARG A 88 0.68 -17.30 -7.47
C ARG A 88 0.26 -18.73 -7.77
N PRO A 89 0.92 -19.74 -7.17
CA PRO A 89 0.56 -21.14 -7.34
C PRO A 89 -0.94 -21.39 -7.21
N PRO A 90 -1.54 -22.22 -8.08
CA PRO A 90 -2.99 -22.47 -8.08
C PRO A 90 -3.47 -23.20 -6.82
N GLU A 91 -2.56 -23.87 -6.10
CA GLU A 91 -2.84 -24.59 -4.85
C GLU A 91 -3.06 -23.61 -3.67
N GLU A 92 -2.55 -22.38 -3.76
CA GLU A 92 -2.79 -21.37 -2.76
C GLU A 92 -4.24 -20.87 -2.83
N THR A 93 -4.90 -20.77 -1.69
CA THR A 93 -6.18 -20.10 -1.58
C THR A 93 -6.06 -18.60 -1.91
N PRO A 94 -7.13 -17.92 -2.36
CA PRO A 94 -7.06 -16.49 -2.62
C PRO A 94 -6.53 -15.64 -1.45
N PRO A 95 -6.90 -15.86 -0.17
CA PRO A 95 -6.31 -15.13 0.95
C PRO A 95 -4.80 -15.37 1.09
N GLU A 96 -4.32 -16.60 0.89
CA GLU A 96 -2.88 -16.93 0.96
C GLU A 96 -2.09 -16.22 -0.13
N ALA A 97 -2.60 -16.25 -1.36
CA ALA A 97 -1.99 -15.55 -2.50
C ALA A 97 -1.92 -14.04 -2.29
N ILE A 98 -2.99 -13.43 -1.77
CA ILE A 98 -3.02 -12.00 -1.44
C ILE A 98 -2.02 -11.71 -0.33
N ARG A 99 -2.02 -12.50 0.77
CA ARG A 99 -1.07 -12.37 1.87
C ARG A 99 0.37 -12.37 1.38
N ALA A 100 0.74 -13.37 0.57
CA ALA A 100 2.11 -13.50 0.06
C ALA A 100 2.56 -12.26 -0.70
N VAL A 101 1.73 -11.74 -1.60
CA VAL A 101 2.05 -10.55 -2.39
C VAL A 101 2.14 -9.29 -1.52
N PHE A 102 1.24 -9.11 -0.55
CA PHE A 102 1.29 -7.95 0.33
C PHE A 102 2.46 -8.01 1.33
N VAL A 103 2.79 -9.18 1.86
CA VAL A 103 3.97 -9.40 2.70
C VAL A 103 5.26 -9.05 1.96
N GLU A 104 5.43 -9.56 0.72
CA GLU A 104 6.57 -9.25 -0.13
C GLU A 104 6.65 -7.74 -0.41
N ARG A 105 5.53 -7.13 -0.80
CA ARG A 105 5.48 -5.71 -1.13
C ARG A 105 5.71 -4.81 0.09
N LEU A 106 5.19 -5.16 1.25
CA LEU A 106 5.46 -4.43 2.48
C LEU A 106 6.92 -4.55 2.90
N GLY A 107 7.55 -5.72 2.72
CA GLY A 107 8.98 -5.90 2.92
C GLY A 107 9.81 -4.97 2.02
N GLU A 108 9.44 -4.82 0.73
CA GLU A 108 10.05 -3.87 -0.19
C GLU A 108 9.84 -2.41 0.23
N LEU A 109 8.65 -2.07 0.70
CA LEU A 109 8.27 -0.70 1.09
C LEU A 109 8.77 -0.31 2.47
N ALA A 110 8.84 -1.24 3.42
CA ALA A 110 9.22 -0.98 4.82
C ALA A 110 10.64 -0.43 4.95
N THR A 111 11.52 -0.67 3.96
CA THR A 111 12.83 -0.04 3.85
C THR A 111 12.76 1.44 3.42
N GLY A 112 11.59 1.89 2.94
CA GLY A 112 11.38 3.24 2.42
C GLY A 112 10.90 4.23 3.49
N ARG A 113 11.61 5.38 3.62
CA ARG A 113 11.25 6.45 4.56
C ARG A 113 9.80 6.93 4.42
N ILE A 114 9.28 7.05 3.19
CA ILE A 114 7.92 7.54 2.93
C ILE A 114 6.86 6.60 3.53
N TRP A 115 7.09 5.30 3.45
CA TRP A 115 6.16 4.33 4.02
C TRP A 115 6.06 4.46 5.53
N LEU A 116 7.21 4.52 6.23
CA LEU A 116 7.25 4.72 7.67
C LEU A 116 6.54 6.02 8.09
N GLU A 117 6.82 7.13 7.39
CA GLU A 117 6.18 8.43 7.65
C GLU A 117 4.65 8.37 7.47
N ARG A 118 4.16 7.60 6.48
CA ARG A 118 2.71 7.37 6.28
C ARG A 118 2.09 6.58 7.42
N VAL A 119 2.74 5.53 7.87
CA VAL A 119 2.21 4.72 8.97
C VAL A 119 2.19 5.53 10.27
N LEU A 120 3.24 6.30 10.55
CA LEU A 120 3.27 7.21 11.70
C LEU A 120 2.16 8.26 11.61
N LEU A 121 1.94 8.85 10.42
CA LEU A 121 0.84 9.78 10.18
C LEU A 121 -0.52 9.15 10.50
N LEU A 122 -0.75 7.90 10.09
CA LEU A 122 -2.01 7.19 10.33
C LEU A 122 -2.24 6.85 11.80
N ARG A 123 -1.16 6.54 12.54
CA ARG A 123 -1.24 6.34 13.98
C ARG A 123 -1.55 7.63 14.73
N GLU A 124 -0.92 8.73 14.34
CA GLU A 124 -1.14 10.04 14.93
C GLU A 124 -2.53 10.59 14.58
N ARG A 125 -3.09 10.17 13.43
CA ARG A 125 -4.35 10.69 12.85
C ARG A 125 -5.20 9.56 12.23
N PRO A 126 -5.81 8.70 13.05
CA PRO A 126 -6.62 7.58 12.56
C PRO A 126 -7.84 8.03 11.72
N GLU A 127 -8.28 9.28 11.88
CA GLU A 127 -9.32 9.89 11.06
C GLU A 127 -8.98 9.99 9.57
N LEU A 128 -7.72 9.77 9.18
CA LEU A 128 -7.30 9.75 7.78
C LEU A 128 -7.54 8.39 7.09
N LEU A 129 -7.78 7.32 7.84
CA LEU A 129 -8.03 5.98 7.27
C LEU A 129 -9.12 5.96 6.19
N PRO A 130 -10.29 6.60 6.35
CA PRO A 130 -11.32 6.64 5.30
C PRO A 130 -10.83 7.31 4.02
N ARG A 131 -9.99 8.36 4.11
CA ARG A 131 -9.42 9.06 2.94
C ARG A 131 -8.47 8.13 2.17
N ILE A 132 -7.67 7.36 2.88
CA ILE A 132 -6.76 6.38 2.28
C ILE A 132 -7.53 5.28 1.56
N MET A 133 -8.57 4.77 2.17
CA MET A 133 -9.43 3.75 1.54
C MET A 133 -10.04 4.26 0.24
N LEU A 134 -10.54 5.49 0.24
CA LEU A 134 -11.10 6.10 -0.96
C LEU A 134 -10.04 6.27 -2.07
N THR A 135 -8.84 6.70 -1.70
CA THR A 135 -7.73 6.92 -2.63
C THR A 135 -7.17 5.60 -3.21
N ASN A 136 -7.26 4.51 -2.44
CA ASN A 136 -6.75 3.19 -2.84
C ASN A 136 -7.82 2.23 -3.35
N ARG A 137 -9.02 2.69 -3.73
CA ARG A 137 -10.08 1.84 -4.33
C ARG A 137 -9.59 1.04 -5.53
N THR A 138 -8.68 1.61 -6.32
CA THR A 138 -8.07 0.93 -7.47
C THR A 138 -7.29 -0.33 -7.07
N VAL A 139 -6.74 -0.38 -5.85
CA VAL A 139 -6.07 -1.57 -5.30
C VAL A 139 -7.08 -2.61 -4.88
N GLU A 140 -8.18 -2.20 -4.23
CA GLU A 140 -9.28 -3.10 -3.87
C GLU A 140 -9.90 -3.73 -5.12
N ASP A 141 -10.12 -2.93 -6.17
CA ASP A 141 -10.63 -3.41 -7.45
C ASP A 141 -9.65 -4.41 -8.11
N ALA A 142 -8.34 -4.13 -8.05
CA ALA A 142 -7.30 -5.03 -8.58
C ALA A 142 -7.28 -6.38 -7.82
N VAL A 143 -7.37 -6.35 -6.49
CA VAL A 143 -7.48 -7.57 -5.68
C VAL A 143 -8.76 -8.32 -5.99
N THR A 144 -9.89 -7.62 -6.16
CA THR A 144 -11.17 -8.23 -6.53
C THR A 144 -11.05 -8.97 -7.87
N ARG A 145 -10.43 -8.34 -8.90
CA ARG A 145 -10.17 -8.99 -10.20
C ARG A 145 -9.26 -10.21 -10.06
N ALA A 146 -8.21 -10.09 -9.26
CA ALA A 146 -7.31 -11.23 -9.03
C ALA A 146 -8.01 -12.42 -8.36
N VAL A 147 -8.87 -12.17 -7.37
CA VAL A 147 -9.69 -13.22 -6.73
C VAL A 147 -10.67 -13.82 -7.73
N SER A 148 -11.33 -12.99 -8.54
CA SER A 148 -12.22 -13.44 -9.61
C SER A 148 -11.49 -14.37 -10.59
N ALA A 149 -10.31 -13.96 -11.07
CA ALA A 149 -9.49 -14.76 -11.99
C ALA A 149 -9.05 -16.10 -11.37
N ARG A 150 -8.67 -16.13 -10.09
CA ARG A 150 -8.22 -17.35 -9.40
C ARG A 150 -9.36 -18.31 -9.09
N THR A 151 -10.56 -17.81 -8.83
CA THR A 151 -11.73 -18.64 -8.47
C THR A 151 -12.61 -19.02 -9.64
N GLY A 152 -12.48 -18.33 -10.78
CA GLY A 152 -13.39 -18.46 -11.93
C GLY A 152 -14.79 -17.88 -11.67
N LEU A 153 -14.99 -17.18 -10.53
CA LEU A 153 -16.27 -16.57 -10.17
C LEU A 153 -16.32 -15.11 -10.64
N PRO A 154 -17.49 -14.57 -11.02
CA PRO A 154 -17.60 -13.16 -11.44
C PRO A 154 -17.24 -12.21 -10.30
N GLU A 155 -16.71 -11.02 -10.63
CA GLU A 155 -16.31 -10.00 -9.64
C GLU A 155 -17.42 -9.58 -8.68
N CYS A 156 -18.69 -9.63 -9.12
CA CYS A 156 -19.86 -9.33 -8.29
C CYS A 156 -20.27 -10.48 -7.36
N HIS A 157 -19.66 -11.65 -7.45
CA HIS A 157 -20.00 -12.80 -6.64
C HIS A 157 -19.67 -12.53 -5.16
N LEU A 158 -20.58 -12.91 -4.24
CA LEU A 158 -20.43 -12.62 -2.80
C LEU A 158 -19.09 -13.13 -2.25
N HIS A 159 -18.67 -14.34 -2.61
CA HIS A 159 -17.39 -14.91 -2.17
C HIS A 159 -16.20 -14.03 -2.59
N VAL A 160 -16.16 -13.57 -3.84
CA VAL A 160 -15.09 -12.72 -4.37
C VAL A 160 -15.00 -11.41 -3.60
N ARG A 161 -16.15 -10.72 -3.49
CA ARG A 161 -16.23 -9.43 -2.77
C ARG A 161 -15.89 -9.57 -1.28
N THR A 162 -16.41 -10.61 -0.62
CA THR A 162 -16.15 -10.86 0.81
C THR A 162 -14.67 -11.18 1.04
N THR A 163 -14.05 -12.01 0.20
CA THR A 163 -12.63 -12.35 0.32
C THR A 163 -11.75 -11.11 0.20
N ALA A 164 -11.96 -10.29 -0.84
CA ALA A 164 -11.20 -9.06 -1.02
C ALA A 164 -11.38 -8.11 0.18
N ALA A 165 -12.61 -7.83 0.59
CA ALA A 165 -12.91 -6.92 1.70
C ALA A 165 -12.34 -7.43 3.03
N ALA A 166 -12.45 -8.72 3.33
CA ALA A 166 -11.94 -9.30 4.57
C ALA A 166 -10.42 -9.21 4.69
N VAL A 167 -9.69 -9.47 3.59
CA VAL A 167 -8.23 -9.33 3.58
C VAL A 167 -7.82 -7.86 3.71
N PHE A 168 -8.51 -6.94 3.05
CA PHE A 168 -8.26 -5.51 3.25
C PHE A 168 -8.48 -5.07 4.69
N ALA A 169 -9.55 -5.52 5.34
CA ALA A 169 -9.80 -5.25 6.75
C ALA A 169 -8.68 -5.81 7.65
N ALA A 170 -8.18 -7.01 7.35
CA ALA A 170 -7.04 -7.62 8.05
C ALA A 170 -5.76 -6.79 7.90
N LEU A 171 -5.46 -6.32 6.68
CA LEU A 171 -4.31 -5.44 6.42
C LEU A 171 -4.39 -4.13 7.23
N GLN A 172 -5.57 -3.52 7.29
CA GLN A 172 -5.80 -2.30 8.07
C GLN A 172 -5.62 -2.54 9.57
N ALA A 173 -6.16 -3.64 10.10
CA ALA A 173 -5.99 -4.02 11.50
C ALA A 173 -4.51 -4.21 11.84
N ALA A 174 -3.76 -4.91 10.99
CA ALA A 174 -2.32 -5.12 11.19
C ALA A 174 -1.55 -3.80 11.24
N ILE A 175 -1.81 -2.87 10.31
CA ILE A 175 -1.17 -1.55 10.27
C ILE A 175 -1.55 -0.73 11.51
N SER A 176 -2.80 -0.80 11.96
CA SER A 176 -3.28 -0.07 13.16
C SER A 176 -2.66 -0.60 14.46
N CYS A 177 -2.37 -1.90 14.53
CA CYS A 177 -1.74 -2.54 15.68
C CYS A 177 -0.21 -2.43 15.68
N TRP A 178 0.40 -2.11 14.54
CA TRP A 178 1.84 -2.08 14.42
C TRP A 178 2.49 -0.93 15.21
N GLN A 179 3.60 -1.23 15.88
CA GLN A 179 4.39 -0.28 16.66
C GLN A 179 5.84 -0.29 16.16
N PRO A 180 6.34 0.77 15.50
CA PRO A 180 7.67 0.82 14.90
C PRO A 180 8.82 0.53 15.87
N ASP A 181 8.67 0.99 17.13
CA ASP A 181 9.74 0.98 18.13
C ASP A 181 9.63 -0.20 19.11
N SER A 182 8.54 -0.95 19.06
CA SER A 182 8.27 -2.05 19.98
C SER A 182 7.26 -3.04 19.40
N GLY A 183 7.54 -4.33 19.51
CA GLY A 183 6.63 -5.36 19.03
C GLY A 183 7.08 -6.02 17.72
N PRO A 184 6.22 -6.87 17.13
CA PRO A 184 6.52 -7.60 15.91
C PRO A 184 6.60 -6.67 14.71
N GLU A 185 7.35 -7.09 13.69
CA GLU A 185 7.40 -6.39 12.41
C GLU A 185 6.01 -6.34 11.74
N VAL A 186 5.73 -5.29 10.99
CA VAL A 186 4.46 -5.13 10.28
C VAL A 186 4.11 -6.32 9.38
N VAL A 187 5.12 -6.93 8.77
CA VAL A 187 4.99 -8.12 7.91
C VAL A 187 4.42 -9.30 8.69
N THR A 188 4.89 -9.50 9.93
CA THR A 188 4.38 -10.53 10.84
C THR A 188 2.93 -10.28 11.19
N LEU A 189 2.58 -9.04 11.58
CA LEU A 189 1.20 -8.66 11.91
C LEU A 189 0.24 -8.83 10.72
N VAL A 190 0.68 -8.51 9.51
CA VAL A 190 -0.10 -8.72 8.29
C VAL A 190 -0.34 -10.21 8.06
N SER A 191 0.69 -11.05 8.21
CA SER A 191 0.53 -12.50 8.08
C SER A 191 -0.45 -13.05 9.10
N GLU A 192 -0.30 -12.68 10.37
CA GLU A 192 -1.20 -13.10 11.44
C GLU A 192 -2.65 -12.65 11.23
N ALA A 193 -2.86 -11.40 10.80
CA ALA A 193 -4.20 -10.86 10.58
C ALA A 193 -4.93 -11.59 9.43
N VAL A 194 -4.24 -11.88 8.34
CA VAL A 194 -4.82 -12.65 7.22
C VAL A 194 -5.08 -14.09 7.63
N ASP A 195 -4.19 -14.71 8.39
CA ASP A 195 -4.38 -16.07 8.93
C ASP A 195 -5.59 -16.14 9.87
N LEU A 196 -5.81 -15.12 10.71
CA LEU A 196 -7.00 -15.05 11.57
C LEU A 196 -8.29 -15.03 10.74
N VAL A 197 -8.35 -14.21 9.69
CA VAL A 197 -9.51 -14.16 8.78
C VAL A 197 -9.69 -15.50 8.07
N SER A 198 -8.63 -16.11 7.57
CA SER A 198 -8.68 -17.39 6.85
C SER A 198 -9.16 -18.55 7.72
N ARG A 199 -8.92 -18.49 9.04
CA ARG A 199 -9.37 -19.48 10.02
C ARG A 199 -10.73 -19.17 10.64
N GLY A 200 -11.42 -18.12 10.18
CA GLY A 200 -12.75 -17.76 10.69
C GLY A 200 -12.72 -17.06 12.05
N LEU A 201 -11.65 -16.30 12.36
CA LEU A 201 -11.49 -15.52 13.60
C LEU A 201 -11.68 -16.38 14.87
N PRO A 202 -10.86 -17.39 15.10
CA PRO A 202 -10.98 -18.25 16.28
C PRO A 202 -10.82 -17.41 17.56
N ALA A 203 -11.51 -17.83 18.64
CA ALA A 203 -11.38 -17.16 19.92
C ALA A 203 -9.91 -17.13 20.38
N PRO A 204 -9.41 -16.00 20.89
CA PRO A 204 -8.06 -15.89 21.39
C PRO A 204 -7.86 -16.89 22.56
N SER A 205 -6.70 -17.54 22.60
CA SER A 205 -6.29 -18.32 23.76
C SER A 205 -6.26 -17.39 24.98
N ARG A 206 -6.99 -17.71 26.03
CA ARG A 206 -6.96 -16.92 27.27
C ARG A 206 -5.54 -16.90 27.80
N PRO A 207 -4.93 -15.73 28.09
CA PRO A 207 -3.65 -15.73 28.78
C PRO A 207 -3.79 -16.51 30.08
N ALA A 208 -2.83 -17.40 30.38
CA ALA A 208 -2.79 -18.11 31.65
C ALA A 208 -2.85 -17.07 32.78
N GLU A 209 -3.83 -17.20 33.70
CA GLU A 209 -3.88 -16.34 34.87
C GLU A 209 -2.55 -16.49 35.63
N PRO A 210 -1.90 -15.38 36.01
CA PRO A 210 -0.70 -15.47 36.85
C PRO A 210 -1.10 -16.21 38.12
N THR A 211 -0.50 -17.39 38.33
CA THR A 211 -0.63 -18.13 39.58
C THR A 211 -0.12 -17.24 40.70
N MET A 212 -1.00 -16.84 41.62
CA MET A 212 -0.67 -16.10 42.85
C MET A 212 0.21 -16.94 43.76
#